data_611b3fff860cdae98e3e258251035164
#
_entry.id   611b3fff860cdae98e3e258251035164
#
_cell.length_a   1.000
_cell.length_b   1.000
_cell.length_c   1.000
_cell.angle_alpha   90.00
_cell.angle_beta   90.00
_cell.angle_gamma   90.00
#
_symmetry.space_group_name_H-M   'P 1'
#
loop_
_entity.id
_entity.type
_entity.pdbx_description
1 polymer ?
#
loop_
_entity_poly.entity_id
_entity_poly.type
_entity_poly.pdbx_seq_one_letter_code
_entity_poly.pdbx_strand_id
1 'polypeptide(L)'
;MSLLNTFIRYTKLSFLVLFSMCFSLSALAAEFTGRLSMHWNDKHHCTKHAQMFVDEVFEKSNGRLKIEVFHSGQLFGIREIMGGITSGAVDLGGVVGVVGFPKINKNFNVATIPGLFDSFEQQREFFQKSDKGQEIWGDLLNKTNSTLVMYNPVGPVMTFSGARELTGVDAMKDLKARRLIGAEEPMWKAYGAKIVGLKTSEVYTALQTGMIDTINTPPQSIRAYSWWEFLK
;
A
#
# COMPACT_ATOMS: atom_id res chain seq x y z
N MET A 1 -20.63 -63.48 -33.25
CA MET A 1 -19.70 -62.44 -33.75
C MET A 1 -20.26 -61.00 -33.66
N SER A 2 -21.56 -60.78 -33.56
CA SER A 2 -22.15 -59.41 -33.58
C SER A 2 -22.06 -58.66 -32.21
N LEU A 3 -22.30 -59.34 -31.08
CA LEU A 3 -22.32 -58.71 -29.75
C LEU A 3 -20.95 -58.20 -29.27
N LEU A 4 -19.87 -58.92 -29.62
CA LEU A 4 -18.52 -58.53 -29.23
C LEU A 4 -18.07 -57.26 -29.97
N ASN A 5 -18.39 -57.10 -31.23
CA ASN A 5 -18.10 -55.92 -32.02
C ASN A 5 -18.87 -54.67 -31.53
N THR A 6 -20.10 -54.86 -31.06
CA THR A 6 -20.95 -53.82 -30.50
C THR A 6 -20.36 -53.33 -29.15
N PHE A 7 -19.93 -54.26 -28.30
CA PHE A 7 -19.32 -53.95 -27.02
C PHE A 7 -17.99 -53.15 -27.15
N ILE A 8 -17.13 -53.57 -28.09
CA ILE A 8 -15.86 -52.89 -28.40
C ILE A 8 -16.11 -51.46 -28.96
N ARG A 9 -17.21 -51.30 -29.70
CA ARG A 9 -17.57 -49.98 -30.25
C ARG A 9 -18.04 -48.99 -29.17
N TYR A 10 -18.83 -49.45 -28.21
CA TYR A 10 -19.26 -48.61 -27.08
C TYR A 10 -18.15 -48.32 -26.10
N THR A 11 -17.24 -49.23 -25.80
CA THR A 11 -16.08 -48.98 -24.96
C THR A 11 -15.11 -47.99 -25.61
N LYS A 12 -14.88 -48.04 -26.90
CA LYS A 12 -14.08 -47.05 -27.64
C LYS A 12 -14.73 -45.66 -27.67
N LEU A 13 -16.05 -45.61 -27.85
CA LEU A 13 -16.80 -44.34 -27.83
C LEU A 13 -16.78 -43.69 -26.43
N SER A 14 -16.97 -44.47 -25.35
CA SER A 14 -16.92 -44.01 -23.97
C SER A 14 -15.51 -43.52 -23.61
N PHE A 15 -14.46 -44.18 -24.08
CA PHE A 15 -13.08 -43.76 -23.86
C PHE A 15 -12.74 -42.46 -24.61
N LEU A 16 -13.31 -42.28 -25.82
CA LEU A 16 -13.11 -41.06 -26.60
C LEU A 16 -13.84 -39.86 -25.96
N VAL A 17 -15.04 -40.07 -25.41
CA VAL A 17 -15.79 -39.03 -24.71
C VAL A 17 -15.14 -38.65 -23.38
N LEU A 18 -14.65 -39.63 -22.60
CA LEU A 18 -13.88 -39.34 -21.37
C LEU A 18 -12.54 -38.61 -21.67
N PHE A 19 -11.84 -39.01 -22.74
CA PHE A 19 -10.60 -38.36 -23.15
C PHE A 19 -10.82 -36.93 -23.64
N SER A 20 -11.93 -36.67 -24.36
CA SER A 20 -12.35 -35.34 -24.79
C SER A 20 -12.75 -34.44 -23.60
N MET A 21 -13.36 -35.02 -22.56
CA MET A 21 -13.74 -34.29 -21.34
C MET A 21 -12.53 -33.92 -20.48
N CYS A 22 -11.46 -34.72 -20.47
CA CYS A 22 -10.20 -34.39 -19.78
C CYS A 22 -9.43 -33.26 -20.46
N PHE A 23 -9.58 -33.06 -21.77
CA PHE A 23 -8.96 -31.93 -22.47
C PHE A 23 -9.63 -30.58 -22.23
N SER A 24 -10.89 -30.58 -21.76
CA SER A 24 -11.63 -29.33 -21.47
C SER A 24 -11.36 -28.74 -20.09
N LEU A 25 -10.63 -29.44 -19.23
CA LEU A 25 -10.06 -28.90 -17.99
C LEU A 25 -8.61 -28.43 -18.23
N SER A 26 -8.38 -27.71 -19.32
CA SER A 26 -7.21 -26.85 -19.36
C SER A 26 -7.41 -25.86 -18.23
N ALA A 27 -6.77 -26.13 -17.08
CA ALA A 27 -6.77 -25.27 -15.93
C ALA A 27 -6.56 -23.84 -16.44
N LEU A 28 -7.45 -22.92 -16.06
CA LEU A 28 -7.24 -21.49 -16.16
C LEU A 28 -6.06 -21.13 -15.24
N ALA A 29 -4.89 -21.64 -15.55
CA ALA A 29 -3.66 -21.15 -14.95
C ALA A 29 -3.48 -19.74 -15.47
N ALA A 30 -3.29 -18.77 -14.57
CA ALA A 30 -3.02 -17.42 -14.96
C ALA A 30 -1.79 -17.41 -15.88
N GLU A 31 -1.91 -16.73 -17.01
CA GLU A 31 -0.82 -16.59 -17.99
C GLU A 31 0.33 -15.74 -17.41
N PHE A 32 -0.05 -14.76 -16.59
CA PHE A 32 0.88 -13.87 -15.88
C PHE A 32 0.50 -13.80 -14.41
N THR A 33 1.51 -13.88 -13.55
CA THR A 33 1.37 -13.69 -12.10
C THR A 33 2.20 -12.49 -11.67
N GLY A 34 1.59 -11.57 -10.91
CA GLY A 34 2.28 -10.42 -10.33
C GLY A 34 2.19 -10.42 -8.81
N ARG A 35 3.14 -9.75 -8.15
CA ARG A 35 3.17 -9.58 -6.70
C ARG A 35 2.98 -8.10 -6.35
N LEU A 36 1.96 -7.80 -5.55
CA LEU A 36 1.69 -6.46 -5.03
C LEU A 36 2.07 -6.39 -3.55
N SER A 37 3.08 -5.61 -3.22
CA SER A 37 3.51 -5.38 -1.84
C SER A 37 2.79 -4.21 -1.21
N MET A 38 2.11 -4.44 -0.06
CA MET A 38 1.42 -3.44 0.74
C MET A 38 1.97 -3.44 2.16
N HIS A 39 2.34 -2.26 2.70
CA HIS A 39 2.79 -2.18 4.09
C HIS A 39 1.63 -2.09 5.09
N TRP A 40 0.44 -1.67 4.65
CA TRP A 40 -0.77 -1.64 5.47
C TRP A 40 -1.31 -3.05 5.72
N ASN A 41 -2.00 -3.23 6.85
CA ASN A 41 -2.67 -4.49 7.15
C ASN A 41 -3.93 -4.69 6.26
N ASP A 42 -4.52 -5.86 6.34
CA ASP A 42 -5.72 -6.26 5.57
C ASP A 42 -6.97 -5.42 5.88
N LYS A 43 -7.05 -4.83 7.07
CA LYS A 43 -8.18 -3.99 7.52
C LYS A 43 -8.10 -2.57 6.96
N HIS A 44 -6.93 -2.11 6.55
CA HIS A 44 -6.73 -0.75 6.06
C HIS A 44 -7.38 -0.57 4.68
N HIS A 45 -8.07 0.57 4.47
CA HIS A 45 -8.78 0.83 3.21
C HIS A 45 -7.87 0.78 1.98
N CYS A 46 -6.60 1.22 2.08
CA CYS A 46 -5.66 1.12 0.96
C CYS A 46 -5.43 -0.32 0.51
N THR A 47 -5.34 -1.27 1.44
CA THR A 47 -5.20 -2.69 1.12
C THR A 47 -6.49 -3.25 0.54
N LYS A 48 -7.65 -2.84 1.06
CA LYS A 48 -8.95 -3.23 0.50
C LYS A 48 -9.14 -2.72 -0.93
N HIS A 49 -8.78 -1.45 -1.20
CA HIS A 49 -8.84 -0.91 -2.57
C HIS A 49 -7.85 -1.64 -3.50
N ALA A 50 -6.66 -1.99 -3.01
CA ALA A 50 -5.71 -2.79 -3.77
C ALA A 50 -6.28 -4.18 -4.09
N GLN A 51 -6.98 -4.83 -3.14
CA GLN A 51 -7.65 -6.09 -3.37
C GLN A 51 -8.75 -5.96 -4.43
N MET A 52 -9.62 -4.95 -4.32
CA MET A 52 -10.66 -4.68 -5.33
C MET A 52 -10.06 -4.48 -6.72
N PHE A 53 -8.95 -3.73 -6.80
CA PHE A 53 -8.23 -3.51 -8.06
C PHE A 53 -7.73 -4.83 -8.67
N VAL A 54 -7.08 -5.69 -7.89
CA VAL A 54 -6.52 -6.95 -8.42
C VAL A 54 -7.62 -7.94 -8.79
N ASP A 55 -8.73 -7.96 -8.05
CA ASP A 55 -9.90 -8.79 -8.37
C ASP A 55 -10.53 -8.35 -9.70
N GLU A 56 -10.69 -7.04 -9.92
CA GLU A 56 -11.21 -6.48 -11.17
C GLU A 56 -10.26 -6.74 -12.36
N VAL A 57 -8.95 -6.64 -12.15
CA VAL A 57 -7.94 -6.99 -13.16
C VAL A 57 -8.03 -8.47 -13.54
N PHE A 58 -8.18 -9.35 -12.55
CA PHE A 58 -8.33 -10.78 -12.80
C PHE A 58 -9.58 -11.07 -13.63
N GLU A 59 -10.72 -10.48 -13.24
CA GLU A 59 -11.99 -10.63 -13.97
C GLU A 59 -11.88 -10.10 -15.41
N LYS A 60 -11.42 -8.84 -15.57
CA LYS A 60 -11.31 -8.21 -16.90
C LYS A 60 -10.28 -8.85 -17.82
N SER A 61 -9.28 -9.51 -17.26
CA SER A 61 -8.31 -10.30 -18.04
C SER A 61 -8.80 -11.72 -18.36
N ASN A 62 -10.03 -12.09 -17.99
CA ASN A 62 -10.56 -13.45 -18.07
C ASN A 62 -9.63 -14.48 -17.38
N GLY A 63 -9.10 -14.12 -16.21
CA GLY A 63 -8.21 -14.96 -15.41
C GLY A 63 -6.75 -15.02 -15.90
N ARG A 64 -6.41 -14.32 -16.97
CA ARG A 64 -5.04 -14.36 -17.53
C ARG A 64 -4.02 -13.67 -16.66
N LEU A 65 -4.39 -12.60 -15.96
CA LEU A 65 -3.51 -11.85 -15.08
C LEU A 65 -3.95 -12.00 -13.62
N LYS A 66 -3.15 -12.72 -12.85
CA LYS A 66 -3.33 -12.90 -11.40
C LYS A 66 -2.32 -12.05 -10.64
N ILE A 67 -2.79 -11.15 -9.77
CA ILE A 67 -1.93 -10.36 -8.89
C ILE A 67 -2.19 -10.79 -7.44
N GLU A 68 -1.14 -11.20 -6.74
CA GLU A 68 -1.21 -11.60 -5.34
C GLU A 68 -0.87 -10.41 -4.44
N VAL A 69 -1.75 -10.12 -3.47
CA VAL A 69 -1.58 -9.01 -2.53
C VAL A 69 -0.89 -9.50 -1.26
N PHE A 70 0.29 -8.99 -0.99
CA PHE A 70 1.06 -9.24 0.21
C PHE A 70 0.96 -8.02 1.14
N HIS A 71 0.09 -8.10 2.13
CA HIS A 71 -0.19 -7.00 3.07
C HIS A 71 0.74 -7.01 4.30
N SER A 72 0.55 -6.07 5.24
CA SER A 72 1.26 -6.00 6.53
C SER A 72 2.79 -5.95 6.43
N GLY A 73 3.34 -5.54 5.29
CA GLY A 73 4.78 -5.50 5.07
C GLY A 73 5.44 -6.86 4.92
N GLN A 74 4.69 -7.90 4.52
CA GLN A 74 5.20 -9.27 4.37
C GLN A 74 6.39 -9.37 3.42
N LEU A 75 6.39 -8.62 2.32
CA LEU A 75 7.52 -8.56 1.38
C LEU A 75 8.43 -7.38 1.69
N PHE A 76 7.85 -6.18 1.78
CA PHE A 76 8.59 -4.95 2.03
C PHE A 76 7.84 -4.03 2.99
N GLY A 77 8.57 -3.45 3.95
CA GLY A 77 8.06 -2.42 4.83
C GLY A 77 7.87 -1.08 4.08
N ILE A 78 7.21 -0.12 4.74
CA ILE A 78 6.84 1.19 4.17
C ILE A 78 8.02 1.95 3.52
N ARG A 79 9.26 1.74 3.99
CA ARG A 79 10.47 2.43 3.50
C ARG A 79 11.19 1.67 2.41
N GLU A 80 10.89 0.39 2.22
CA GLU A 80 11.58 -0.54 1.32
C GLU A 80 10.80 -0.83 0.04
N ILE A 81 9.46 -0.65 0.01
CA ILE A 81 8.61 -1.00 -1.15
C ILE A 81 9.14 -0.36 -2.45
N MET A 82 9.53 0.92 -2.40
CA MET A 82 10.03 1.60 -3.60
C MET A 82 11.31 0.96 -4.14
N GLY A 83 12.20 0.51 -3.26
CA GLY A 83 13.39 -0.27 -3.64
C GLY A 83 13.03 -1.62 -4.24
N GLY A 84 12.00 -2.28 -3.70
CA GLY A 84 11.47 -3.54 -4.23
C GLY A 84 10.92 -3.41 -5.66
N ILE A 85 10.20 -2.32 -5.95
CA ILE A 85 9.72 -2.01 -7.31
C ILE A 85 10.90 -1.72 -8.24
N THR A 86 11.82 -0.84 -7.84
CA THR A 86 12.97 -0.43 -8.66
C THR A 86 13.89 -1.59 -9.02
N SER A 87 14.04 -2.56 -8.12
CA SER A 87 14.85 -3.77 -8.36
C SER A 87 14.11 -4.89 -9.09
N GLY A 88 12.80 -4.75 -9.34
CA GLY A 88 11.97 -5.82 -9.90
C GLY A 88 11.70 -6.97 -8.93
N ALA A 89 11.97 -6.79 -7.62
CA ALA A 89 11.68 -7.80 -6.61
C ALA A 89 10.18 -7.94 -6.34
N VAL A 90 9.38 -6.94 -6.67
CA VAL A 90 7.91 -6.98 -6.77
C VAL A 90 7.45 -6.24 -8.01
N ASP A 91 6.30 -6.65 -8.55
CA ASP A 91 5.76 -6.09 -9.78
C ASP A 91 4.97 -4.81 -9.50
N LEU A 92 4.31 -4.74 -8.34
CA LEU A 92 3.53 -3.58 -7.89
C LEU A 92 3.82 -3.28 -6.42
N GLY A 93 3.58 -2.04 -6.02
CA GLY A 93 3.71 -1.63 -4.62
C GLY A 93 2.79 -0.50 -4.21
N GLY A 94 2.18 -0.63 -3.05
CA GLY A 94 1.46 0.45 -2.39
C GLY A 94 2.43 1.40 -1.68
N VAL A 95 2.91 2.41 -2.39
CA VAL A 95 3.92 3.34 -1.87
C VAL A 95 3.26 4.51 -1.17
N VAL A 96 3.70 4.80 0.05
CA VAL A 96 3.40 6.07 0.70
C VAL A 96 4.35 7.12 0.13
N GLY A 97 3.82 8.00 -0.72
CA GLY A 97 4.62 8.92 -1.52
C GLY A 97 5.61 9.76 -0.70
N VAL A 98 5.15 10.34 0.40
CA VAL A 98 5.99 11.16 1.29
C VAL A 98 7.10 10.37 2.01
N VAL A 99 7.02 9.03 2.02
CA VAL A 99 8.04 8.15 2.62
C VAL A 99 9.02 7.60 1.58
N GLY A 100 8.49 7.17 0.43
CA GLY A 100 9.27 6.48 -0.60
C GLY A 100 9.91 7.41 -1.62
N PHE A 101 9.15 8.35 -2.15
CA PHE A 101 9.56 9.16 -3.30
C PHE A 101 10.71 10.14 -3.04
N PRO A 102 10.82 10.81 -1.87
CA PRO A 102 11.93 11.72 -1.60
C PRO A 102 13.32 11.07 -1.61
N LYS A 103 13.38 9.75 -1.47
CA LYS A 103 14.65 9.00 -1.59
C LYS A 103 15.16 8.95 -3.03
N ILE A 104 14.25 9.00 -4.00
CA ILE A 104 14.52 8.94 -5.44
C ILE A 104 14.60 10.36 -6.01
N ASN A 105 13.62 11.20 -5.69
CA ASN A 105 13.57 12.60 -6.08
C ASN A 105 13.19 13.47 -4.88
N LYS A 106 14.16 14.25 -4.38
CA LYS A 106 14.01 15.10 -3.20
C LYS A 106 12.92 16.17 -3.35
N ASN A 107 12.55 16.53 -4.59
CA ASN A 107 11.50 17.51 -4.83
C ASN A 107 10.11 17.04 -4.33
N PHE A 108 9.91 15.73 -4.12
CA PHE A 108 8.70 15.23 -3.47
C PHE A 108 8.56 15.68 -1.99
N ASN A 109 9.60 16.22 -1.36
CA ASN A 109 9.48 16.82 -0.02
C ASN A 109 8.50 18.01 -0.01
N VAL A 110 8.20 18.62 -1.15
CA VAL A 110 7.16 19.65 -1.27
C VAL A 110 5.81 19.17 -0.72
N ALA A 111 5.50 17.89 -0.88
CA ALA A 111 4.27 17.28 -0.36
C ALA A 111 4.22 17.16 1.17
N THR A 112 5.34 17.39 1.85
CA THR A 112 5.47 17.22 3.31
C THR A 112 5.53 18.54 4.05
N ILE A 113 5.53 19.68 3.36
CA ILE A 113 5.62 21.02 3.97
C ILE A 113 4.25 21.34 4.60
N PRO A 114 4.18 21.52 5.93
CA PRO A 114 2.92 21.85 6.58
C PRO A 114 2.34 23.18 6.05
N GLY A 115 1.05 23.18 5.74
CA GLY A 115 0.34 24.37 5.29
C GLY A 115 0.65 24.85 3.86
N LEU A 116 1.45 24.10 3.09
CA LEU A 116 1.72 24.45 1.70
C LEU A 116 0.51 24.19 0.77
N PHE A 117 -0.23 23.15 1.06
CA PHE A 117 -1.46 22.80 0.35
C PHE A 117 -2.65 22.88 1.30
N ASP A 118 -3.71 23.58 0.89
CA ASP A 118 -4.93 23.74 1.70
C ASP A 118 -5.80 22.48 1.67
N SER A 119 -5.61 21.63 0.66
CA SER A 119 -6.37 20.40 0.50
C SER A 119 -5.58 19.32 -0.26
N PHE A 120 -6.02 18.06 -0.11
CA PHE A 120 -5.51 16.95 -0.92
C PHE A 120 -5.76 17.18 -2.42
N GLU A 121 -6.87 17.80 -2.77
CA GLU A 121 -7.20 18.09 -4.18
C GLU A 121 -6.19 19.07 -4.78
N GLN A 122 -5.85 20.15 -4.08
CA GLN A 122 -4.84 21.11 -4.52
C GLN A 122 -3.46 20.43 -4.68
N GLN A 123 -3.07 19.57 -3.73
CA GLN A 123 -1.84 18.80 -3.83
C GLN A 123 -1.85 17.86 -5.05
N ARG A 124 -2.96 17.15 -5.28
CA ARG A 124 -3.15 16.28 -6.43
C ARG A 124 -3.06 17.06 -7.74
N GLU A 125 -3.73 18.20 -7.83
CA GLU A 125 -3.69 19.07 -9.01
C GLU A 125 -2.27 19.58 -9.29
N PHE A 126 -1.54 19.97 -8.26
CA PHE A 126 -0.15 20.37 -8.44
C PHE A 126 0.65 19.25 -9.13
N PHE A 127 0.61 18.04 -8.60
CA PHE A 127 1.40 16.94 -9.15
C PHE A 127 0.90 16.42 -10.49
N GLN A 128 -0.40 16.51 -10.77
CA GLN A 128 -0.98 15.97 -12.01
C GLN A 128 -1.08 16.98 -13.15
N LYS A 129 -1.25 18.28 -12.85
CA LYS A 129 -1.60 19.28 -13.83
C LYS A 129 -0.53 20.36 -14.04
N SER A 130 0.29 20.69 -13.02
CA SER A 130 1.33 21.70 -13.20
C SER A 130 2.56 21.13 -13.90
N ASP A 131 3.23 21.94 -14.73
CA ASP A 131 4.46 21.55 -15.42
C ASP A 131 5.52 21.05 -14.45
N LYS A 132 5.67 21.73 -13.30
CA LYS A 132 6.63 21.32 -12.26
C LYS A 132 6.27 20.01 -11.57
N GLY A 133 5.00 19.78 -11.31
CA GLY A 133 4.51 18.52 -10.76
C GLY A 133 4.73 17.36 -11.72
N GLN A 134 4.43 17.55 -12.99
CA GLN A 134 4.65 16.55 -14.03
C GLN A 134 6.15 16.26 -14.25
N GLU A 135 7.01 17.27 -14.20
CA GLU A 135 8.47 17.09 -14.22
C GLU A 135 8.95 16.22 -13.05
N ILE A 136 8.46 16.51 -11.84
CA ILE A 136 8.81 15.74 -10.62
C ILE A 136 8.37 14.28 -10.76
N TRP A 137 7.16 14.02 -11.26
CA TRP A 137 6.64 12.67 -11.51
C TRP A 137 7.41 11.97 -12.62
N GLY A 138 7.64 12.61 -13.74
CA GLY A 138 8.38 12.05 -14.87
C GLY A 138 9.79 11.61 -14.47
N ASP A 139 10.50 12.44 -13.70
CA ASP A 139 11.83 12.09 -13.18
C ASP A 139 11.79 10.85 -12.26
N LEU A 140 10.79 10.76 -11.36
CA LEU A 140 10.61 9.59 -10.50
C LEU A 140 10.36 8.31 -11.33
N LEU A 141 9.37 8.35 -12.21
CA LEU A 141 8.95 7.18 -12.99
C LEU A 141 10.09 6.68 -13.91
N ASN A 142 10.82 7.61 -14.53
CA ASN A 142 11.98 7.30 -15.36
C ASN A 142 13.11 6.65 -14.55
N LYS A 143 13.45 7.20 -13.37
CA LYS A 143 14.51 6.67 -12.51
C LYS A 143 14.20 5.30 -11.93
N THR A 144 12.94 4.97 -11.81
CA THR A 144 12.49 3.70 -11.21
C THR A 144 11.99 2.70 -12.23
N ASN A 145 11.98 3.07 -13.52
CA ASN A 145 11.40 2.28 -14.62
C ASN A 145 10.01 1.75 -14.25
N SER A 146 9.17 2.63 -13.71
CA SER A 146 7.84 2.28 -13.21
C SER A 146 6.75 3.13 -13.83
N THR A 147 5.50 2.71 -13.66
CA THR A 147 4.31 3.42 -14.11
C THR A 147 3.36 3.61 -12.92
N LEU A 148 2.73 4.77 -12.83
CA LEU A 148 1.68 5.02 -11.87
C LEU A 148 0.38 4.37 -12.36
N VAL A 149 -0.14 3.41 -11.59
CA VAL A 149 -1.39 2.70 -11.92
C VAL A 149 -2.59 3.40 -11.28
N MET A 150 -2.47 3.80 -10.01
CA MET A 150 -3.59 4.32 -9.25
C MET A 150 -3.12 5.28 -8.15
N TYR A 151 -3.90 6.35 -7.91
CA TYR A 151 -3.82 7.14 -6.69
C TYR A 151 -4.78 6.56 -5.64
N ASN A 152 -4.25 6.32 -4.44
CA ASN A 152 -5.05 5.84 -3.31
C ASN A 152 -4.85 6.80 -2.12
N PRO A 153 -5.73 7.79 -1.94
CA PRO A 153 -5.58 8.78 -0.89
C PRO A 153 -5.74 8.15 0.50
N VAL A 154 -4.78 8.41 1.38
CA VAL A 154 -4.81 7.93 2.77
C VAL A 154 -5.54 8.89 3.72
N GLY A 155 -5.95 10.06 3.23
CA GLY A 155 -6.58 11.13 4.02
C GLY A 155 -5.59 12.11 4.64
N PRO A 156 -6.09 13.18 5.29
CA PRO A 156 -5.25 14.17 5.94
C PRO A 156 -4.49 13.56 7.11
N VAL A 157 -3.24 13.98 7.27
CA VAL A 157 -2.44 13.62 8.45
C VAL A 157 -2.82 14.54 9.60
N MET A 158 -3.17 13.94 10.73
CA MET A 158 -3.56 14.64 11.96
C MET A 158 -2.70 14.16 13.11
N THR A 159 -2.55 15.00 14.13
CA THR A 159 -1.82 14.65 15.36
C THR A 159 -2.80 14.12 16.40
N PHE A 160 -2.48 12.96 16.95
CA PHE A 160 -3.26 12.32 18.02
C PHE A 160 -2.36 12.06 19.23
N SER A 161 -2.91 12.21 20.45
CA SER A 161 -2.19 11.98 21.69
C SER A 161 -2.97 11.05 22.62
N GLY A 162 -2.27 10.14 23.28
CA GLY A 162 -2.78 9.32 24.38
C GLY A 162 -2.49 9.90 25.76
N ALA A 163 -1.49 10.77 25.86
CA ALA A 163 -1.06 11.31 27.15
C ALA A 163 -1.93 12.46 27.65
N ARG A 164 -2.31 13.38 26.76
CA ARG A 164 -3.11 14.56 27.09
C ARG A 164 -3.82 15.13 25.87
N GLU A 165 -4.81 15.99 26.13
CA GLU A 165 -5.46 16.78 25.09
C GLU A 165 -4.49 17.78 24.46
N LEU A 166 -4.56 17.94 23.14
CA LEU A 166 -3.73 18.84 22.36
C LEU A 166 -4.48 20.15 22.07
N THR A 167 -4.46 21.06 22.99
CA THR A 167 -5.13 22.37 22.89
C THR A 167 -4.34 23.41 22.09
N GLY A 168 -3.10 23.10 21.72
CA GLY A 168 -2.21 24.00 20.98
C GLY A 168 -0.79 23.44 20.92
N VAL A 169 0.12 24.23 20.33
CA VAL A 169 1.52 23.83 20.12
C VAL A 169 2.25 23.56 21.44
N ASP A 170 1.99 24.36 22.47
CA ASP A 170 2.61 24.20 23.79
C ASP A 170 2.26 22.85 24.45
N ALA A 171 1.11 22.28 24.12
CA ALA A 171 0.71 20.97 24.60
C ALA A 171 1.57 19.82 24.01
N MET A 172 2.37 20.07 22.99
CA MET A 172 3.31 19.10 22.39
C MET A 172 4.60 18.97 23.19
N LYS A 173 4.95 19.95 24.02
CA LYS A 173 6.22 19.99 24.75
C LYS A 173 6.41 18.73 25.59
N ASP A 174 7.59 18.15 25.50
CA ASP A 174 8.02 16.93 26.21
C ASP A 174 7.28 15.63 25.83
N LEU A 175 6.28 15.67 24.93
CA LEU A 175 5.64 14.46 24.43
C LEU A 175 6.61 13.62 23.60
N LYS A 176 6.55 12.30 23.76
CA LYS A 176 7.28 11.35 22.93
C LYS A 176 6.51 11.13 21.63
N ALA A 177 6.97 11.79 20.57
CA ALA A 177 6.33 11.80 19.27
C ALA A 177 6.91 10.73 18.33
N ARG A 178 6.05 9.90 17.77
CA ARG A 178 6.49 9.00 16.70
C ARG A 178 6.88 9.78 15.47
N ARG A 179 8.11 9.57 14.97
CA ARG A 179 8.55 10.05 13.67
C ARG A 179 8.25 9.03 12.57
N LEU A 180 7.40 9.37 11.62
CA LEU A 180 7.17 8.59 10.42
C LEU A 180 8.16 8.95 9.31
N ILE A 181 8.33 10.25 9.03
CA ILE A 181 9.23 10.79 7.99
C ILE A 181 10.23 11.79 8.57
N GLY A 182 11.39 11.92 7.89
CA GLY A 182 12.44 12.83 8.35
C GLY A 182 12.01 14.31 8.31
N ALA A 183 11.15 14.69 7.40
CA ALA A 183 10.66 16.06 7.25
C ALA A 183 9.81 16.55 8.44
N GLU A 184 9.24 15.64 9.26
CA GLU A 184 8.52 16.00 10.49
C GLU A 184 9.47 16.38 11.66
N GLU A 185 10.73 15.99 11.58
CA GLU A 185 11.66 16.16 12.69
C GLU A 185 11.89 17.62 13.10
N PRO A 186 12.08 18.58 12.18
CA PRO A 186 12.18 20.00 12.53
C PRO A 186 10.93 20.53 13.23
N MET A 187 9.75 20.11 12.77
CA MET A 187 8.47 20.50 13.35
C MET A 187 8.35 19.99 14.80
N TRP A 188 8.59 18.71 15.03
CA TRP A 188 8.54 18.12 16.38
C TRP A 188 9.56 18.77 17.34
N LYS A 189 10.78 19.06 16.85
CA LYS A 189 11.79 19.78 17.64
C LYS A 189 11.35 21.20 18.00
N ALA A 190 10.74 21.91 17.04
CA ALA A 190 10.22 23.26 17.30
C ALA A 190 9.10 23.26 18.34
N TYR A 191 8.30 22.20 18.42
CA TYR A 191 7.26 22.02 19.44
C TYR A 191 7.80 21.47 20.77
N GLY A 192 9.09 21.25 20.89
CA GLY A 192 9.71 20.73 22.13
C GLY A 192 9.40 19.25 22.40
N ALA A 193 8.95 18.50 21.40
CA ALA A 193 8.65 17.09 21.53
C ALA A 193 9.92 16.22 21.42
N LYS A 194 9.90 15.05 22.08
CA LYS A 194 10.95 14.02 22.01
C LYS A 194 10.62 13.05 20.88
N ILE A 195 11.59 12.81 19.99
CA ILE A 195 11.35 12.05 18.76
C ILE A 195 11.70 10.58 18.94
N VAL A 196 10.77 9.69 18.60
CA VAL A 196 10.94 8.24 18.63
C VAL A 196 10.69 7.66 17.23
N GLY A 197 11.69 6.99 16.65
CA GLY A 197 11.58 6.31 15.37
C GLY A 197 11.04 4.89 15.53
N LEU A 198 9.86 4.59 14.96
CA LEU A 198 9.21 3.28 15.07
C LEU A 198 8.64 2.82 13.73
N LYS A 199 8.66 1.51 13.50
CA LYS A 199 7.89 0.87 12.41
C LYS A 199 6.39 0.92 12.73
N THR A 200 5.55 0.87 11.71
CA THR A 200 4.09 0.89 11.88
C THR A 200 3.58 -0.29 12.74
N SER A 201 4.20 -1.46 12.61
CA SER A 201 3.86 -2.65 13.40
C SER A 201 4.15 -2.53 14.91
N GLU A 202 5.02 -1.60 15.30
CA GLU A 202 5.43 -1.40 16.69
C GLU A 202 4.57 -0.36 17.44
N VAL A 203 3.78 0.42 16.70
CA VAL A 203 3.05 1.59 17.24
C VAL A 203 2.02 1.19 18.30
N TYR A 204 1.27 0.10 18.10
CA TYR A 204 0.27 -0.36 19.06
C TYR A 204 0.90 -0.61 20.44
N THR A 205 1.95 -1.43 20.48
CA THR A 205 2.68 -1.72 21.72
C THR A 205 3.37 -0.49 22.30
N ALA A 206 3.90 0.39 21.45
CA ALA A 206 4.55 1.61 21.89
C ALA A 206 3.57 2.61 22.55
N LEU A 207 2.35 2.72 22.05
CA LEU A 207 1.27 3.48 22.68
C LEU A 207 0.82 2.82 23.98
N GLN A 208 0.61 1.51 23.98
CA GLN A 208 0.19 0.74 25.16
C GLN A 208 1.17 0.88 26.32
N THR A 209 2.47 0.82 26.04
CA THR A 209 3.53 0.89 27.06
C THR A 209 3.97 2.32 27.41
N GLY A 210 3.40 3.32 26.74
CA GLY A 210 3.84 4.71 26.88
C GLY A 210 5.24 4.96 26.36
N MET A 211 5.78 4.15 25.46
CA MET A 211 7.02 4.42 24.75
C MET A 211 6.88 5.64 23.85
N ILE A 212 5.69 5.85 23.28
CA ILE A 212 5.27 7.06 22.60
C ILE A 212 3.97 7.59 23.19
N ASP A 213 3.80 8.90 23.15
CA ASP A 213 2.64 9.63 23.66
C ASP A 213 1.77 10.16 22.52
N THR A 214 2.35 10.41 21.35
CA THR A 214 1.68 11.06 20.23
C THR A 214 2.16 10.53 18.88
N ILE A 215 1.24 10.57 17.91
CA ILE A 215 1.49 10.12 16.53
C ILE A 215 0.86 11.08 15.53
N ASN A 216 1.56 11.28 14.40
CA ASN A 216 0.98 11.85 13.19
C ASN A 216 0.55 10.72 12.27
N THR A 217 -0.73 10.70 11.89
CA THR A 217 -1.26 9.65 11.03
C THR A 217 -2.63 10.06 10.45
N PRO A 218 -3.06 9.48 9.32
CA PRO A 218 -4.44 9.59 8.89
C PRO A 218 -5.40 8.87 9.86
N PRO A 219 -6.62 9.39 10.11
CA PRO A 219 -7.61 8.77 11.01
C PRO A 219 -7.93 7.32 10.67
N GLN A 220 -7.91 6.96 9.40
CA GLN A 220 -8.16 5.61 8.92
C GLN A 220 -7.16 4.59 9.47
N SER A 221 -5.89 5.00 9.65
CA SER A 221 -4.87 4.15 10.27
C SER A 221 -5.17 3.89 11.74
N ILE A 222 -5.66 4.89 12.46
CA ILE A 222 -6.09 4.75 13.87
C ILE A 222 -7.07 3.59 14.00
N ARG A 223 -8.09 3.56 13.13
CA ARG A 223 -9.11 2.50 13.11
C ARG A 223 -8.54 1.15 12.67
N ALA A 224 -7.75 1.13 11.60
CA ALA A 224 -7.23 -0.11 11.01
C ALA A 224 -6.28 -0.86 11.96
N TYR A 225 -5.53 -0.15 12.79
CA TYR A 225 -4.57 -0.70 13.74
C TYR A 225 -5.04 -0.71 15.19
N SER A 226 -6.30 -0.34 15.46
CA SER A 226 -6.89 -0.25 16.81
C SER A 226 -6.14 0.70 17.77
N TRP A 227 -5.44 1.71 17.23
CA TRP A 227 -4.69 2.67 18.07
C TRP A 227 -5.60 3.59 18.88
N TRP A 228 -6.87 3.69 18.49
CA TRP A 228 -7.91 4.45 19.21
C TRP A 228 -8.04 4.00 20.68
N GLU A 229 -7.65 2.77 21.02
CA GLU A 229 -7.69 2.24 22.39
C GLU A 229 -6.81 3.05 23.36
N PHE A 230 -5.78 3.74 22.86
CA PHE A 230 -4.78 4.47 23.65
C PHE A 230 -4.81 5.99 23.37
N LEU A 231 -5.65 6.47 22.46
CA LEU A 231 -5.70 7.88 22.08
C LEU A 231 -6.95 8.56 22.67
N LYS A 232 -6.82 9.85 22.98
CA LYS A 232 -7.88 10.68 23.56
C LYS A 232 -8.37 11.71 22.55
#